data_9378d083eca468f93728d480d316ea4f
#
_entry.id   9378d083eca468f93728d480d316ea4f
#
_cell.length_a   1.000
_cell.length_b   1.000
_cell.length_c   1.000
_cell.angle_alpha   90.00
_cell.angle_beta   90.00
_cell.angle_gamma   90.00
#
_symmetry.space_group_name_H-M   'P 1'
#
loop_
_entity.id
_entity.type
_entity.pdbx_description
1 polymer ?
#
loop_
_entity_poly.entity_id
_entity_poly.type
_entity_poly.pdbx_seq_one_letter_code
_entity_poly.pdbx_strand_id
1 'polypeptide(L)'
;METALELKNISYIFPDCKGITDISLQVKRGEIYMLYGGHNAGKTLLLQILTGTVIPQTGAIKLFGNSDYLQEKRRIGYVPQKPYSIGKMSALDMLHYFALSYGVLQKNFDKELDLNFTEEKAVCHLPLYVQKKINLGIALLGKPDFILLDDPFQGLDTQECENLLSILSSLNEERNMTILLTGQDYELASRIVKRYGILADGKLKAELTPHKIDEECKRCIKIRTPQVEKAITVIQNEFPQYEVLGDDLIRVFCPVSYSSKINTKLVSSGIEVCEIGIAGMNPQTFLSALAGGETKNVSDYSK
;
A
#
# COMPACT_ATOMS: atom_id res chain seq x y z
N MET A 1 -4.96 19.56 -6.40
CA MET A 1 -4.48 18.36 -7.11
C MET A 1 -5.67 17.71 -7.80
N GLU A 2 -5.49 17.27 -9.03
CA GLU A 2 -6.56 16.66 -9.82
C GLU A 2 -6.90 15.26 -9.29
N THR A 3 -8.19 14.89 -9.30
CA THR A 3 -8.67 13.59 -8.81
C THR A 3 -8.60 12.56 -9.93
N ALA A 4 -7.98 11.40 -9.67
CA ALA A 4 -7.97 10.27 -10.60
C ALA A 4 -9.23 9.42 -10.47
N LEU A 5 -9.66 9.16 -9.22
CA LEU A 5 -10.85 8.37 -8.91
C LEU A 5 -11.71 9.09 -7.87
N GLU A 6 -13.00 9.19 -8.13
CA GLU A 6 -14.02 9.62 -7.16
C GLU A 6 -15.14 8.58 -7.12
N LEU A 7 -15.39 8.03 -5.94
CA LEU A 7 -16.51 7.14 -5.64
C LEU A 7 -17.49 7.86 -4.72
N LYS A 8 -18.78 7.76 -5.02
CA LYS A 8 -19.88 8.31 -4.21
C LYS A 8 -20.93 7.24 -3.97
N ASN A 9 -21.11 6.84 -2.72
CA ASN A 9 -22.15 5.94 -2.24
C ASN A 9 -22.25 4.63 -3.03
N ILE A 10 -21.11 4.05 -3.40
CA ILE A 10 -21.04 2.80 -4.17
C ILE A 10 -21.51 1.65 -3.32
N SER A 11 -22.51 0.93 -3.81
CA SER A 11 -23.00 -0.29 -3.16
C SER A 11 -23.20 -1.41 -4.18
N TYR A 12 -22.88 -2.62 -3.74
CA TYR A 12 -23.18 -3.86 -4.42
C TYR A 12 -23.31 -4.99 -3.40
N ILE A 13 -24.48 -5.62 -3.34
CA ILE A 13 -24.78 -6.68 -2.39
C ILE A 13 -25.17 -7.94 -3.18
N PHE A 14 -24.47 -9.03 -2.91
CA PHE A 14 -24.80 -10.35 -3.45
C PHE A 14 -26.07 -10.92 -2.80
N PRO A 15 -26.71 -11.94 -3.42
CA PRO A 15 -27.90 -12.58 -2.84
C PRO A 15 -27.69 -13.18 -1.44
N ASP A 16 -26.46 -13.55 -1.09
CA ASP A 16 -26.07 -14.03 0.25
C ASP A 16 -25.83 -12.90 1.27
N CYS A 17 -26.26 -11.69 0.97
CA CYS A 17 -26.12 -10.47 1.78
C CYS A 17 -24.66 -10.02 2.02
N LYS A 18 -23.71 -10.58 1.31
CA LYS A 18 -22.32 -10.09 1.31
C LYS A 18 -22.13 -9.03 0.23
N GLY A 19 -21.14 -8.13 0.40
CA GLY A 19 -20.88 -7.12 -0.59
C GLY A 19 -20.21 -5.88 -0.02
N ILE A 20 -20.43 -4.77 -0.68
CA ILE A 20 -19.99 -3.44 -0.22
C ILE A 20 -21.18 -2.49 -0.16
N THR A 21 -21.16 -1.59 0.82
CA THR A 21 -22.26 -0.66 1.07
C THR A 21 -21.72 0.74 1.34
N ASP A 22 -22.22 1.70 0.57
CA ASP A 22 -22.00 3.13 0.78
C ASP A 22 -20.51 3.54 0.79
N ILE A 23 -19.74 2.98 -0.15
CA ILE A 23 -18.32 3.31 -0.28
C ILE A 23 -18.19 4.66 -0.98
N SER A 24 -17.59 5.62 -0.27
CA SER A 24 -17.25 6.93 -0.80
C SER A 24 -15.77 7.21 -0.51
N LEU A 25 -14.97 7.41 -1.56
CA LEU A 25 -13.55 7.74 -1.44
C LEU A 25 -13.05 8.48 -2.69
N GLN A 26 -11.90 9.12 -2.55
CA GLN A 26 -11.22 9.79 -3.65
C GLN A 26 -9.74 9.38 -3.67
N VAL A 27 -9.19 9.17 -4.87
CA VAL A 27 -7.74 8.98 -5.09
C VAL A 27 -7.24 10.12 -5.98
N LYS A 28 -6.17 10.78 -5.55
CA LYS A 28 -5.56 11.88 -6.30
C LYS A 28 -4.64 11.34 -7.40
N ARG A 29 -4.42 12.12 -8.46
CA ARG A 29 -3.42 11.75 -9.47
C ARG A 29 -2.03 11.67 -8.87
N GLY A 30 -1.27 10.64 -9.25
CA GLY A 30 0.06 10.36 -8.73
C GLY A 30 0.08 9.94 -7.26
N GLU A 31 -1.07 9.59 -6.67
CA GLU A 31 -1.15 9.06 -5.32
C GLU A 31 -0.99 7.54 -5.31
N ILE A 32 -0.25 7.01 -4.35
CA ILE A 32 -0.31 5.60 -4.00
C ILE A 32 -1.27 5.45 -2.82
N TYR A 33 -2.42 4.85 -3.08
CA TYR A 33 -3.50 4.63 -2.13
C TYR A 33 -3.67 3.14 -1.85
N MET A 34 -3.84 2.76 -0.60
CA MET A 34 -4.08 1.37 -0.21
C MET A 34 -5.47 1.18 0.40
N LEU A 35 -6.21 0.21 -0.11
CA LEU A 35 -7.38 -0.34 0.56
C LEU A 35 -6.91 -1.45 1.51
N TYR A 36 -6.82 -1.11 2.78
CA TYR A 36 -6.47 -2.03 3.83
C TYR A 36 -7.73 -2.73 4.36
N GLY A 37 -7.69 -4.03 4.54
CA GLY A 37 -8.84 -4.76 5.12
C GLY A 37 -8.63 -6.26 5.14
N GLY A 38 -9.34 -6.94 6.02
CA GLY A 38 -9.32 -8.39 6.18
C GLY A 38 -9.77 -9.16 4.94
N HIS A 39 -9.73 -10.49 5.02
CA HIS A 39 -10.36 -11.34 4.02
C HIS A 39 -11.87 -11.04 3.96
N ASN A 40 -12.43 -11.07 2.76
CA ASN A 40 -13.86 -10.80 2.50
C ASN A 40 -14.33 -9.37 2.89
N ALA A 41 -13.45 -8.43 3.16
CA ALA A 41 -13.83 -7.03 3.44
C ALA A 41 -14.47 -6.31 2.23
N GLY A 42 -14.41 -6.89 1.01
CA GLY A 42 -14.96 -6.30 -0.21
C GLY A 42 -13.93 -5.64 -1.14
N LYS A 43 -12.63 -5.76 -0.83
CA LYS A 43 -11.53 -5.13 -1.60
C LYS A 43 -11.54 -5.51 -3.09
N THR A 44 -11.49 -6.81 -3.39
CA THR A 44 -11.52 -7.35 -4.75
C THR A 44 -12.81 -6.95 -5.48
N LEU A 45 -13.96 -6.96 -4.79
CA LEU A 45 -15.23 -6.54 -5.38
C LEU A 45 -15.18 -5.07 -5.82
N LEU A 46 -14.60 -4.20 -5.00
CA LEU A 46 -14.43 -2.79 -5.37
C LEU A 46 -13.54 -2.65 -6.61
N LEU A 47 -12.43 -3.40 -6.69
CA LEU A 47 -11.58 -3.40 -7.89
C LEU A 47 -12.33 -3.94 -9.14
N GLN A 48 -13.16 -4.96 -8.99
CA GLN A 48 -14.00 -5.47 -10.08
C GLN A 48 -15.03 -4.46 -10.56
N ILE A 49 -15.57 -3.63 -9.67
CA ILE A 49 -16.44 -2.53 -10.03
C ILE A 49 -15.66 -1.45 -10.80
N LEU A 50 -14.46 -1.10 -10.37
CA LEU A 50 -13.61 -0.10 -11.04
C LEU A 50 -13.18 -0.57 -12.45
N THR A 51 -12.90 -1.85 -12.62
CA THR A 51 -12.62 -2.43 -13.95
C THR A 51 -13.88 -2.62 -14.78
N GLY A 52 -15.08 -2.43 -14.18
CA GLY A 52 -16.38 -2.64 -14.80
C GLY A 52 -16.70 -4.08 -15.12
N THR A 53 -16.04 -5.02 -14.47
CA THR A 53 -16.40 -6.43 -14.48
C THR A 53 -17.72 -6.66 -13.73
N VAL A 54 -17.94 -5.86 -12.68
CA VAL A 54 -19.19 -5.80 -11.92
C VAL A 54 -19.74 -4.37 -12.01
N ILE A 55 -21.04 -4.23 -12.27
CA ILE A 55 -21.71 -2.93 -12.30
C ILE A 55 -22.28 -2.66 -10.91
N PRO A 56 -21.99 -1.52 -10.26
CA PRO A 56 -22.54 -1.21 -8.95
C PRO A 56 -24.07 -1.08 -9.02
N GLN A 57 -24.75 -1.48 -7.95
CA GLN A 57 -26.21 -1.35 -7.85
C GLN A 57 -26.64 0.08 -7.58
N THR A 58 -25.83 0.82 -6.82
CA THR A 58 -26.06 2.25 -6.52
C THR A 58 -24.74 3.02 -6.50
N GLY A 59 -24.86 4.35 -6.54
CA GLY A 59 -23.74 5.28 -6.44
C GLY A 59 -23.24 5.78 -7.80
N ALA A 60 -22.18 6.56 -7.76
CA ALA A 60 -21.57 7.17 -8.93
C ALA A 60 -20.04 7.01 -8.89
N ILE A 61 -19.45 6.74 -10.05
CA ILE A 61 -18.00 6.62 -10.24
C ILE A 61 -17.59 7.71 -11.24
N LYS A 62 -16.51 8.44 -10.89
CA LYS A 62 -15.82 9.30 -11.85
C LYS A 62 -14.35 8.86 -11.93
N LEU A 63 -13.89 8.67 -13.15
CA LEU A 63 -12.48 8.46 -13.46
C LEU A 63 -11.94 9.65 -14.24
N PHE A 64 -10.87 10.25 -13.75
CA PHE A 64 -10.24 11.43 -14.33
C PHE A 64 -11.23 12.57 -14.61
N GLY A 65 -12.26 12.72 -13.74
CA GLY A 65 -13.34 13.70 -13.87
C GLY A 65 -14.50 13.29 -14.78
N ASN A 66 -14.37 12.17 -15.53
CA ASN A 66 -15.41 11.67 -16.41
C ASN A 66 -16.40 10.77 -15.65
N SER A 67 -17.71 11.08 -15.75
CA SER A 67 -18.79 10.28 -15.14
C SER A 67 -19.09 9.01 -15.93
N ASP A 68 -18.78 8.96 -17.24
CA ASP A 68 -18.79 7.72 -18.01
C ASP A 68 -17.44 7.01 -17.84
N TYR A 69 -17.22 6.48 -16.63
CA TYR A 69 -15.95 5.86 -16.25
C TYR A 69 -15.59 4.64 -17.11
N LEU A 70 -16.56 4.03 -17.77
CA LEU A 70 -16.32 2.87 -18.63
C LEU A 70 -15.53 3.24 -19.91
N GLN A 71 -15.63 4.49 -20.37
CA GLN A 71 -14.82 4.99 -21.48
C GLN A 71 -13.34 5.16 -21.09
N GLU A 72 -13.09 5.44 -19.80
CA GLU A 72 -11.73 5.64 -19.28
C GLU A 72 -11.01 4.33 -18.93
N LYS A 73 -11.63 3.16 -19.13
CA LYS A 73 -11.03 1.85 -18.79
C LYS A 73 -9.69 1.59 -19.46
N ARG A 74 -9.46 2.12 -20.66
CA ARG A 74 -8.18 1.98 -21.37
C ARG A 74 -7.01 2.64 -20.63
N ARG A 75 -7.32 3.57 -19.72
CA ARG A 75 -6.35 4.26 -18.88
C ARG A 75 -6.10 3.56 -17.55
N ILE A 76 -6.75 2.41 -17.32
CA ILE A 76 -6.59 1.60 -16.11
C ILE A 76 -5.86 0.31 -16.47
N GLY A 77 -4.78 0.01 -15.74
CA GLY A 77 -4.17 -1.31 -15.68
C GLY A 77 -4.70 -2.08 -14.48
N TYR A 78 -4.95 -3.38 -14.63
CA TYR A 78 -5.38 -4.22 -13.51
C TYR A 78 -4.50 -5.45 -13.37
N VAL A 79 -4.01 -5.68 -12.17
CA VAL A 79 -3.23 -6.87 -11.77
C VAL A 79 -4.04 -7.65 -10.74
N PRO A 80 -4.52 -8.85 -11.09
CA PRO A 80 -5.31 -9.67 -10.17
C PRO A 80 -4.44 -10.31 -9.08
N GLN A 81 -5.07 -10.65 -7.96
CA GLN A 81 -4.44 -11.34 -6.83
C GLN A 81 -3.75 -12.65 -7.26
N LYS A 82 -4.49 -13.49 -8.02
CA LYS A 82 -3.94 -14.69 -8.66
C LYS A 82 -3.53 -14.34 -10.08
N PRO A 83 -2.24 -14.45 -10.42
CA PRO A 83 -1.79 -14.22 -11.77
C PRO A 83 -2.55 -15.14 -12.74
N TYR A 84 -2.99 -14.59 -13.84
CA TYR A 84 -3.56 -15.42 -14.89
C TYR A 84 -2.47 -15.85 -15.87
N SER A 85 -2.69 -17.02 -16.44
CA SER A 85 -1.90 -17.59 -17.53
C SER A 85 -2.84 -18.17 -18.59
N ILE A 86 -2.45 -18.13 -19.85
CA ILE A 86 -3.24 -18.66 -20.95
C ILE A 86 -2.64 -19.98 -21.41
N GLY A 87 -3.27 -21.08 -21.04
CA GLY A 87 -2.82 -22.42 -21.42
C GLY A 87 -1.35 -22.67 -21.10
N LYS A 88 -0.57 -23.06 -22.12
CA LYS A 88 0.88 -23.29 -22.03
C LYS A 88 1.71 -22.16 -22.66
N MET A 89 1.15 -20.95 -22.78
CA MET A 89 1.89 -19.82 -23.35
C MET A 89 3.11 -19.46 -22.52
N SER A 90 4.22 -19.17 -23.22
CA SER A 90 5.39 -18.56 -22.62
C SER A 90 5.10 -17.10 -22.21
N ALA A 91 5.99 -16.49 -21.43
CA ALA A 91 5.86 -15.09 -21.04
C ALA A 91 5.83 -14.14 -22.25
N LEU A 92 6.68 -14.37 -23.23
CA LEU A 92 6.73 -13.56 -24.47
C LEU A 92 5.46 -13.73 -25.30
N ASP A 93 4.98 -14.96 -25.49
CA ASP A 93 3.74 -15.20 -26.24
C ASP A 93 2.55 -14.51 -25.58
N MET A 94 2.48 -14.58 -24.25
CA MET A 94 1.42 -13.95 -23.48
C MET A 94 1.47 -12.41 -23.59
N LEU A 95 2.66 -11.81 -23.49
CA LEU A 95 2.85 -10.38 -23.69
C LEU A 95 2.49 -9.96 -25.12
N HIS A 96 2.92 -10.70 -26.13
CA HIS A 96 2.56 -10.46 -27.54
C HIS A 96 1.05 -10.56 -27.77
N TYR A 97 0.40 -11.58 -27.22
CA TYR A 97 -1.05 -11.76 -27.32
C TYR A 97 -1.82 -10.55 -26.78
N PHE A 98 -1.45 -10.09 -25.59
CA PHE A 98 -2.09 -8.92 -25.01
C PHE A 98 -1.70 -7.61 -25.72
N ALA A 99 -0.46 -7.47 -26.18
CA ALA A 99 -0.04 -6.30 -26.95
C ALA A 99 -0.87 -6.13 -28.22
N LEU A 100 -1.13 -7.23 -28.94
CA LEU A 100 -2.03 -7.21 -30.10
C LEU A 100 -3.45 -6.78 -29.70
N SER A 101 -3.95 -7.27 -28.58
CA SER A 101 -5.29 -6.91 -28.06
C SER A 101 -5.39 -5.41 -27.70
N TYR A 102 -4.29 -4.81 -27.23
CA TYR A 102 -4.20 -3.36 -26.95
C TYR A 102 -3.87 -2.52 -28.20
N GLY A 103 -3.64 -3.14 -29.34
CA GLY A 103 -3.20 -2.46 -30.57
C GLY A 103 -1.78 -1.89 -30.49
N VAL A 104 -0.92 -2.46 -29.65
CA VAL A 104 0.45 -2.02 -29.41
C VAL A 104 1.40 -2.87 -30.24
N LEU A 105 2.11 -2.24 -31.18
CA LEU A 105 3.07 -2.91 -32.09
C LEU A 105 4.51 -2.94 -31.55
N GLN A 106 4.74 -2.61 -30.28
CA GLN A 106 6.07 -2.44 -29.71
C GLN A 106 6.76 -3.80 -29.45
N LYS A 107 8.02 -3.94 -29.86
CA LYS A 107 8.77 -5.20 -29.81
C LYS A 107 9.67 -5.37 -28.54
N ASN A 108 9.74 -4.40 -27.63
CA ASN A 108 10.75 -4.37 -26.56
C ASN A 108 10.14 -4.24 -25.16
N PHE A 109 9.04 -4.94 -24.86
CA PHE A 109 8.40 -4.92 -23.54
C PHE A 109 9.26 -5.53 -22.43
N ASP A 110 10.10 -6.48 -22.77
CA ASP A 110 11.04 -7.18 -21.91
C ASP A 110 12.04 -6.23 -21.24
N LYS A 111 12.51 -5.21 -21.98
CA LYS A 111 13.50 -4.24 -21.49
C LYS A 111 12.92 -3.17 -20.55
N GLU A 112 11.69 -2.72 -20.82
CA GLU A 112 11.05 -1.67 -19.99
C GLU A 112 10.71 -2.15 -18.57
N LEU A 113 10.55 -3.46 -18.38
CA LEU A 113 10.12 -4.07 -17.13
C LEU A 113 11.23 -4.90 -16.45
N ASP A 114 12.44 -4.84 -16.99
CA ASP A 114 13.56 -5.72 -16.58
C ASP A 114 13.14 -7.20 -16.50
N LEU A 115 12.31 -7.59 -17.48
CA LEU A 115 11.81 -8.94 -17.60
C LEU A 115 12.80 -9.72 -18.49
N ASN A 116 13.92 -10.16 -17.92
CA ASN A 116 14.86 -11.03 -18.61
C ASN A 116 14.24 -12.43 -18.77
N PHE A 117 13.25 -12.54 -19.66
CA PHE A 117 12.64 -13.81 -20.00
C PHE A 117 13.49 -14.56 -21.02
N THR A 118 14.37 -15.40 -20.52
CA THR A 118 15.12 -16.37 -21.34
C THR A 118 14.43 -17.73 -21.40
N GLU A 119 13.30 -17.91 -20.70
CA GLU A 119 12.69 -19.20 -20.54
C GLU A 119 11.48 -19.39 -21.47
N GLU A 120 11.53 -20.42 -22.29
CA GLU A 120 10.40 -20.94 -23.09
C GLU A 120 9.31 -21.62 -22.26
N LYS A 121 9.47 -21.62 -20.91
CA LYS A 121 8.51 -22.26 -20.00
C LYS A 121 7.17 -21.54 -19.99
N ALA A 122 6.10 -22.31 -19.88
CA ALA A 122 4.77 -21.77 -19.72
C ALA A 122 4.66 -20.94 -18.42
N VAL A 123 3.95 -19.80 -18.47
CA VAL A 123 3.81 -18.87 -17.35
C VAL A 123 3.31 -19.55 -16.08
N CYS A 124 2.38 -20.52 -16.21
CA CYS A 124 1.86 -21.28 -15.07
C CYS A 124 2.90 -22.12 -14.30
N HIS A 125 4.07 -22.38 -14.90
CA HIS A 125 5.16 -23.14 -14.28
C HIS A 125 6.30 -22.25 -13.76
N LEU A 126 6.19 -20.93 -13.90
CA LEU A 126 7.19 -19.97 -13.40
C LEU A 126 6.95 -19.69 -11.89
N PRO A 127 7.97 -19.22 -11.15
CA PRO A 127 7.79 -18.75 -9.79
C PRO A 127 6.70 -17.68 -9.69
N LEU A 128 5.99 -17.61 -8.56
CA LEU A 128 4.85 -16.70 -8.37
C LEU A 128 5.22 -15.23 -8.61
N TYR A 129 6.39 -14.81 -8.14
CA TYR A 129 6.89 -13.45 -8.36
C TYR A 129 7.01 -13.13 -9.86
N VAL A 130 7.59 -14.05 -10.64
CA VAL A 130 7.73 -13.86 -12.09
C VAL A 130 6.36 -13.78 -12.76
N GLN A 131 5.41 -14.63 -12.37
CA GLN A 131 4.04 -14.57 -12.86
C GLN A 131 3.38 -13.21 -12.55
N LYS A 132 3.56 -12.67 -11.32
CA LYS A 132 3.05 -11.35 -10.94
C LYS A 132 3.71 -10.23 -11.74
N LYS A 133 5.02 -10.29 -11.97
CA LYS A 133 5.73 -9.33 -12.84
C LYS A 133 5.19 -9.35 -14.29
N ILE A 134 4.95 -10.53 -14.86
CA ILE A 134 4.35 -10.66 -16.18
C ILE A 134 2.97 -9.99 -16.23
N ASN A 135 2.11 -10.26 -15.22
CA ASN A 135 0.78 -9.66 -15.15
C ASN A 135 0.84 -8.13 -14.97
N LEU A 136 1.81 -7.63 -14.20
CA LEU A 136 2.09 -6.18 -14.12
C LEU A 136 2.51 -5.64 -15.49
N GLY A 137 3.39 -6.34 -16.21
CA GLY A 137 3.79 -5.99 -17.56
C GLY A 137 2.61 -5.89 -18.52
N ILE A 138 1.70 -6.85 -18.47
CA ILE A 138 0.49 -6.83 -19.28
C ILE A 138 -0.39 -5.63 -18.92
N ALA A 139 -0.57 -5.34 -17.63
CA ALA A 139 -1.34 -4.18 -17.18
C ALA A 139 -0.75 -2.85 -17.68
N LEU A 140 0.57 -2.78 -17.88
CA LEU A 140 1.30 -1.59 -18.37
C LEU A 140 1.28 -1.43 -19.90
N LEU A 141 0.93 -2.46 -20.68
CA LEU A 141 0.93 -2.41 -22.15
C LEU A 141 0.08 -1.27 -22.74
N GLY A 142 -1.06 -1.00 -22.12
CA GLY A 142 -1.97 0.07 -22.51
C GLY A 142 -1.47 1.48 -22.15
N LYS A 143 -0.28 1.62 -21.55
CA LYS A 143 0.24 2.88 -20.98
C LYS A 143 -0.78 3.56 -20.07
N PRO A 144 -1.27 2.86 -19.03
CA PRO A 144 -2.29 3.40 -18.15
C PRO A 144 -1.77 4.57 -17.32
N ASP A 145 -2.67 5.48 -16.94
CA ASP A 145 -2.40 6.53 -15.95
C ASP A 145 -2.68 6.04 -14.51
N PHE A 146 -3.42 4.94 -14.38
CA PHE A 146 -3.87 4.38 -13.11
C PHE A 146 -3.73 2.86 -13.09
N ILE A 147 -3.09 2.30 -12.07
CA ILE A 147 -2.97 0.86 -11.87
C ILE A 147 -3.73 0.43 -10.62
N LEU A 148 -4.50 -0.63 -10.78
CA LEU A 148 -5.20 -1.35 -9.71
C LEU A 148 -4.47 -2.67 -9.45
N LEU A 149 -4.04 -2.90 -8.20
CA LEU A 149 -3.31 -4.10 -7.80
C LEU A 149 -4.08 -4.82 -6.69
N ASP A 150 -4.54 -6.02 -6.97
CA ASP A 150 -5.27 -6.84 -5.99
C ASP A 150 -4.29 -7.72 -5.21
N ASP A 151 -4.03 -7.36 -3.95
CA ASP A 151 -3.16 -8.03 -3.00
C ASP A 151 -1.80 -8.46 -3.61
N PRO A 152 -1.02 -7.49 -4.15
CA PRO A 152 0.14 -7.77 -4.99
C PRO A 152 1.26 -8.51 -4.24
N PHE A 153 1.38 -8.33 -2.93
CA PHE A 153 2.46 -8.91 -2.12
C PHE A 153 2.15 -10.32 -1.60
N GLN A 154 0.91 -10.77 -1.69
CA GLN A 154 0.51 -12.06 -1.16
C GLN A 154 1.31 -13.21 -1.80
N GLY A 155 1.90 -14.06 -0.95
CA GLY A 155 2.64 -15.26 -1.35
C GLY A 155 4.05 -15.01 -1.88
N LEU A 156 4.55 -13.77 -1.78
CA LEU A 156 5.93 -13.41 -2.08
C LEU A 156 6.80 -13.45 -0.83
N ASP A 157 8.08 -13.74 -1.02
CA ASP A 157 9.06 -13.62 0.05
C ASP A 157 9.48 -12.13 0.26
N THR A 158 10.30 -11.88 1.29
CA THR A 158 10.72 -10.52 1.65
C THR A 158 11.47 -9.83 0.50
N GLN A 159 12.39 -10.52 -0.18
CA GLN A 159 13.18 -9.95 -1.26
C GLN A 159 12.31 -9.66 -2.49
N GLU A 160 11.39 -10.54 -2.81
CA GLU A 160 10.42 -10.38 -3.91
C GLU A 160 9.49 -9.20 -3.65
N CYS A 161 9.05 -9.03 -2.39
CA CYS A 161 8.27 -7.87 -1.96
C CYS A 161 9.05 -6.56 -2.11
N GLU A 162 10.32 -6.51 -1.68
CA GLU A 162 11.20 -5.34 -1.83
C GLU A 162 11.38 -4.96 -3.31
N ASN A 163 11.61 -5.96 -4.16
CA ASN A 163 11.74 -5.73 -5.60
C ASN A 163 10.45 -5.17 -6.21
N LEU A 164 9.29 -5.69 -5.81
CA LEU A 164 8.00 -5.19 -6.30
C LEU A 164 7.72 -3.78 -5.80
N LEU A 165 8.03 -3.47 -4.53
CA LEU A 165 7.92 -2.10 -3.98
C LEU A 165 8.77 -1.11 -4.77
N SER A 166 10.01 -1.47 -5.09
CA SER A 166 10.91 -0.63 -5.90
C SER A 166 10.31 -0.34 -7.28
N ILE A 167 9.76 -1.35 -7.95
CA ILE A 167 9.09 -1.17 -9.25
C ILE A 167 7.90 -0.21 -9.11
N LEU A 168 7.04 -0.39 -8.10
CA LEU A 168 5.87 0.47 -7.90
C LEU A 168 6.26 1.91 -7.55
N SER A 169 7.32 2.11 -6.76
CA SER A 169 7.86 3.44 -6.45
C SER A 169 8.38 4.14 -7.71
N SER A 170 9.18 3.45 -8.52
CA SER A 170 9.70 4.00 -9.79
C SER A 170 8.57 4.38 -10.75
N LEU A 171 7.54 3.53 -10.88
CA LEU A 171 6.37 3.85 -11.72
C LEU A 171 5.64 5.11 -11.23
N ASN A 172 5.51 5.27 -9.92
CA ASN A 172 4.88 6.46 -9.34
C ASN A 172 5.75 7.71 -9.49
N GLU A 173 7.04 7.63 -9.14
CA GLU A 173 7.97 8.78 -9.13
C GLU A 173 8.32 9.26 -10.54
N GLU A 174 8.64 8.33 -11.45
CA GLU A 174 9.12 8.67 -12.80
C GLU A 174 7.98 8.97 -13.77
N ARG A 175 6.83 8.27 -13.63
CA ARG A 175 5.70 8.38 -14.57
C ARG A 175 4.49 9.10 -13.98
N ASN A 176 4.57 9.57 -12.73
CA ASN A 176 3.43 10.14 -11.97
C ASN A 176 2.20 9.23 -11.99
N MET A 177 2.44 7.91 -11.98
CA MET A 177 1.38 6.91 -12.08
C MET A 177 0.56 6.87 -10.80
N THR A 178 -0.75 6.89 -10.93
CA THR A 178 -1.65 6.66 -9.79
C THR A 178 -1.71 5.17 -9.51
N ILE A 179 -1.65 4.78 -8.24
CA ILE A 179 -1.67 3.37 -7.83
C ILE A 179 -2.69 3.18 -6.73
N LEU A 180 -3.64 2.26 -6.93
CA LEU A 180 -4.50 1.75 -5.89
C LEU A 180 -4.19 0.29 -5.68
N LEU A 181 -3.73 -0.06 -4.49
CA LEU A 181 -3.45 -1.44 -4.13
C LEU A 181 -4.32 -1.90 -2.98
N THR A 182 -4.58 -3.19 -2.91
CA THR A 182 -5.27 -3.81 -1.78
C THR A 182 -4.31 -4.68 -0.99
N GLY A 183 -4.60 -4.91 0.30
CA GLY A 183 -3.78 -5.81 1.11
C GLY A 183 -4.07 -5.70 2.60
N GLN A 184 -3.20 -6.36 3.39
CA GLN A 184 -3.28 -6.41 4.85
C GLN A 184 -1.94 -6.12 5.53
N ASP A 185 -0.86 -5.91 4.79
CA ASP A 185 0.47 -5.67 5.33
C ASP A 185 0.77 -4.16 5.33
N TYR A 186 0.69 -3.56 6.52
CA TYR A 186 0.99 -2.15 6.70
C TYR A 186 2.50 -1.89 6.63
N GLU A 187 3.31 -2.73 7.28
CA GLU A 187 4.75 -2.49 7.41
C GLU A 187 5.42 -2.42 6.04
N LEU A 188 5.04 -3.34 5.17
CA LEU A 188 5.53 -3.37 3.80
C LEU A 188 5.03 -2.17 2.99
N ALA A 189 3.72 -1.91 3.03
CA ALA A 189 3.08 -0.87 2.23
C ALA A 189 3.44 0.55 2.69
N SER A 190 3.74 0.76 3.98
CA SER A 190 4.00 2.09 4.57
C SER A 190 5.17 2.85 3.94
N ARG A 191 6.04 2.16 3.22
CA ARG A 191 7.19 2.75 2.54
C ARG A 191 6.80 3.58 1.31
N ILE A 192 5.71 3.21 0.64
CA ILE A 192 5.28 3.87 -0.60
C ILE A 192 3.88 4.48 -0.52
N VAL A 193 3.00 3.93 0.34
CA VAL A 193 1.61 4.36 0.46
C VAL A 193 1.50 5.71 1.15
N LYS A 194 0.70 6.61 0.58
CA LYS A 194 0.46 7.96 1.11
C LYS A 194 -0.82 8.05 1.92
N ARG A 195 -1.80 7.17 1.66
CA ARG A 195 -3.08 7.16 2.36
C ARG A 195 -3.72 5.77 2.32
N TYR A 196 -4.39 5.42 3.40
CA TYR A 196 -5.05 4.15 3.62
C TYR A 196 -6.55 4.35 3.76
N GLY A 197 -7.34 3.58 3.02
CA GLY A 197 -8.77 3.40 3.27
C GLY A 197 -8.99 2.08 3.99
N ILE A 198 -9.55 2.13 5.19
CA ILE A 198 -9.77 0.93 6.01
C ILE A 198 -11.15 0.37 5.69
N LEU A 199 -11.16 -0.81 5.07
CA LEU A 199 -12.38 -1.50 4.65
C LEU A 199 -12.68 -2.67 5.59
N ALA A 200 -13.86 -2.67 6.19
CA ALA A 200 -14.35 -3.75 7.04
C ALA A 200 -15.84 -3.96 6.81
N ASP A 201 -16.27 -5.21 6.76
CA ASP A 201 -17.68 -5.61 6.58
C ASP A 201 -18.36 -4.89 5.39
N GLY A 202 -17.63 -4.74 4.29
CA GLY A 202 -18.11 -4.06 3.10
C GLY A 202 -18.28 -2.55 3.24
N LYS A 203 -17.74 -1.91 4.28
CA LYS A 203 -17.83 -0.46 4.51
C LYS A 203 -16.46 0.17 4.69
N LEU A 204 -16.30 1.39 4.19
CA LEU A 204 -15.13 2.21 4.48
C LEU A 204 -15.27 2.79 5.88
N LYS A 205 -14.44 2.32 6.82
CA LYS A 205 -14.50 2.71 8.24
C LYS A 205 -13.73 4.01 8.50
N ALA A 206 -12.60 4.20 7.84
CA ALA A 206 -11.74 5.36 8.01
C ALA A 206 -10.83 5.57 6.79
N GLU A 207 -10.35 6.79 6.63
CA GLU A 207 -9.22 7.12 5.76
C GLU A 207 -8.12 7.76 6.61
N LEU A 208 -6.92 7.20 6.56
CA LEU A 208 -5.79 7.58 7.42
C LEU A 208 -4.52 7.80 6.59
N THR A 209 -3.73 8.79 6.96
CA THR A 209 -2.35 8.93 6.46
C THR A 209 -1.39 8.18 7.38
N PRO A 210 -0.16 7.81 6.93
CA PRO A 210 0.85 7.22 7.80
C PRO A 210 1.11 8.05 9.07
N HIS A 211 1.19 9.36 8.95
CA HIS A 211 1.38 10.27 10.08
C HIS A 211 0.25 10.14 11.11
N LYS A 212 -1.01 10.12 10.66
CA LYS A 212 -2.15 9.97 11.56
C LYS A 212 -2.20 8.59 12.23
N ILE A 213 -1.77 7.55 11.52
CA ILE A 213 -1.64 6.21 12.10
C ILE A 213 -0.57 6.21 13.21
N ASP A 214 0.58 6.85 12.98
CA ASP A 214 1.64 6.97 14.00
C ASP A 214 1.15 7.76 15.24
N GLU A 215 0.38 8.84 15.04
CA GLU A 215 -0.22 9.61 16.14
C GLU A 215 -1.22 8.77 16.95
N GLU A 216 -2.15 8.08 16.28
CA GLU A 216 -3.16 7.24 16.95
C GLU A 216 -2.51 6.06 17.70
N CYS A 217 -1.43 5.51 17.15
CA CYS A 217 -0.63 4.48 17.81
C CYS A 217 0.24 5.02 18.94
N LYS A 218 0.26 6.34 19.17
CA LYS A 218 1.15 7.01 20.14
C LYS A 218 2.61 6.57 19.98
N ARG A 219 3.05 6.40 18.73
CA ARG A 219 4.42 5.99 18.45
C ARG A 219 5.39 7.09 18.84
N CYS A 220 6.41 6.69 19.57
CA CYS A 220 7.45 7.60 20.02
C CYS A 220 8.82 6.91 19.98
N ILE A 221 9.87 7.71 20.01
CA ILE A 221 11.23 7.20 20.17
C ILE A 221 11.50 7.14 21.68
N LYS A 222 11.74 5.93 22.19
CA LYS A 222 12.12 5.66 23.58
C LYS A 222 13.65 5.72 23.66
N ILE A 223 14.18 6.49 24.60
CA ILE A 223 15.61 6.66 24.82
C ILE A 223 15.91 6.42 26.29
N ARG A 224 16.81 5.48 26.57
CA ARG A 224 17.30 5.26 27.93
C ARG A 224 18.72 5.77 28.05
N THR A 225 18.93 6.68 29.01
CA THR A 225 20.22 7.34 29.26
C THR A 225 20.33 7.75 30.72
N PRO A 226 21.49 7.57 31.37
CA PRO A 226 21.71 8.09 32.74
C PRO A 226 21.86 9.61 32.78
N GLN A 227 21.91 10.28 31.63
CA GLN A 227 22.14 11.73 31.51
C GLN A 227 20.92 12.45 30.92
N VAL A 228 19.73 12.21 31.48
CA VAL A 228 18.43 12.69 30.96
C VAL A 228 18.43 14.21 30.75
N GLU A 229 18.86 15.02 31.72
CA GLU A 229 18.85 16.49 31.61
C GLU A 229 19.71 17.01 30.44
N LYS A 230 20.89 16.40 30.25
CA LYS A 230 21.77 16.78 29.12
C LYS A 230 21.16 16.34 27.79
N ALA A 231 20.57 15.15 27.76
CA ALA A 231 19.90 14.64 26.57
C ALA A 231 18.75 15.57 26.15
N ILE A 232 17.93 16.01 27.08
CA ILE A 232 16.85 16.97 26.81
C ILE A 232 17.39 18.27 26.24
N THR A 233 18.43 18.83 26.85
CA THR A 233 19.06 20.10 26.39
C THR A 233 19.49 20.00 24.91
N VAL A 234 19.95 18.83 24.48
CA VAL A 234 20.41 18.59 23.11
C VAL A 234 19.26 18.44 22.12
N ILE A 235 18.13 17.80 22.53
CA ILE A 235 17.04 17.43 21.60
C ILE A 235 15.88 18.42 21.60
N GLN A 236 15.60 19.15 22.69
CA GLN A 236 14.38 19.95 22.90
C GLN A 236 14.14 21.02 21.83
N ASN A 237 15.20 21.62 21.27
CA ASN A 237 15.07 22.67 20.27
C ASN A 237 14.52 22.15 18.93
N GLU A 238 14.80 20.90 18.61
CA GLU A 238 14.39 20.27 17.34
C GLU A 238 13.19 19.34 17.54
N PHE A 239 13.06 18.73 18.73
CA PHE A 239 11.98 17.81 19.11
C PHE A 239 11.34 18.28 20.42
N PRO A 240 10.46 19.29 20.37
CA PRO A 240 9.89 19.92 21.57
C PRO A 240 8.86 19.05 22.31
N GLN A 241 8.32 18.03 21.63
CA GLN A 241 7.33 17.13 22.24
C GLN A 241 8.04 15.90 22.82
N TYR A 242 8.26 15.91 24.12
CA TYR A 242 8.87 14.80 24.85
C TYR A 242 8.24 14.62 26.23
N GLU A 243 8.41 13.44 26.80
CA GLU A 243 8.00 13.06 28.15
C GLU A 243 9.17 12.36 28.85
N VAL A 244 9.41 12.71 30.11
CA VAL A 244 10.42 12.06 30.94
C VAL A 244 9.73 11.12 31.91
N LEU A 245 10.18 9.87 31.90
CA LEU A 245 9.64 8.82 32.75
C LEU A 245 10.75 8.25 33.65
N GLY A 246 10.69 8.60 34.94
CA GLY A 246 11.75 8.23 35.91
C GLY A 246 13.06 8.96 35.64
N ASP A 247 14.17 8.35 36.11
CA ASP A 247 15.47 8.98 36.13
C ASP A 247 16.35 8.68 34.90
N ASP A 248 15.90 7.76 34.02
CA ASP A 248 16.73 7.26 32.92
C ASP A 248 16.02 7.15 31.56
N LEU A 249 14.72 7.52 31.48
CA LEU A 249 13.89 7.25 30.31
C LEU A 249 13.26 8.52 29.75
N ILE A 250 13.45 8.75 28.43
CA ILE A 250 12.83 9.82 27.67
C ILE A 250 11.98 9.20 26.56
N ARG A 251 10.75 9.70 26.36
CA ARG A 251 9.93 9.44 25.16
C ARG A 251 9.87 10.71 24.33
N VAL A 252 10.24 10.60 23.07
CA VAL A 252 10.21 11.73 22.12
C VAL A 252 9.13 11.45 21.09
N PHE A 253 8.10 12.30 21.04
CA PHE A 253 6.96 12.17 20.13
C PHE A 253 7.32 12.87 18.82
N CYS A 254 7.91 12.12 17.92
CA CYS A 254 8.24 12.54 16.56
C CYS A 254 8.18 11.34 15.62
N PRO A 255 8.18 11.54 14.29
CA PRO A 255 8.25 10.44 13.34
C PRO A 255 9.43 9.51 13.64
N VAL A 256 9.17 8.22 13.69
CA VAL A 256 10.18 7.20 14.09
C VAL A 256 11.41 7.16 13.16
N SER A 257 11.29 7.69 11.94
CA SER A 257 12.40 7.88 11.01
C SER A 257 13.53 8.79 11.56
N TYR A 258 13.22 9.62 12.55
CA TYR A 258 14.22 10.47 13.22
C TYR A 258 15.07 9.76 14.27
N SER A 259 14.82 8.48 14.57
CA SER A 259 15.57 7.71 15.58
C SER A 259 17.09 7.73 15.35
N SER A 260 17.52 7.52 14.11
CA SER A 260 18.94 7.57 13.72
C SER A 260 19.53 8.96 13.93
N LYS A 261 18.81 10.02 13.54
CA LYS A 261 19.24 11.42 13.69
C LYS A 261 19.39 11.81 15.16
N ILE A 262 18.41 11.43 15.99
CA ILE A 262 18.43 11.66 17.44
C ILE A 262 19.61 10.93 18.06
N ASN A 263 19.80 9.66 17.74
CA ASN A 263 20.92 8.87 18.26
C ASN A 263 22.27 9.51 17.92
N THR A 264 22.48 9.87 16.65
CA THR A 264 23.72 10.52 16.21
C THR A 264 23.96 11.82 16.98
N LYS A 265 22.92 12.63 17.18
CA LYS A 265 23.01 13.91 17.88
C LYS A 265 23.37 13.74 19.36
N LEU A 266 22.79 12.78 20.05
CA LEU A 266 23.09 12.45 21.43
C LEU A 266 24.54 11.96 21.60
N VAL A 267 24.91 10.96 20.81
CA VAL A 267 26.26 10.37 20.86
C VAL A 267 27.33 11.39 20.50
N SER A 268 27.13 12.22 19.46
CA SER A 268 28.08 13.29 19.09
C SER A 268 28.24 14.38 20.16
N SER A 269 27.22 14.55 21.03
CA SER A 269 27.24 15.45 22.18
C SER A 269 27.83 14.80 23.44
N GLY A 270 28.39 13.59 23.34
CA GLY A 270 29.00 12.86 24.44
C GLY A 270 28.02 12.28 25.46
N ILE A 271 26.77 12.08 25.05
CA ILE A 271 25.73 11.49 25.90
C ILE A 271 25.73 9.98 25.70
N GLU A 272 25.77 9.26 26.81
CA GLU A 272 25.68 7.80 26.82
C GLU A 272 24.22 7.38 26.53
N VAL A 273 24.00 6.63 25.43
CA VAL A 273 22.70 6.06 25.07
C VAL A 273 22.72 4.57 25.36
N CYS A 274 22.06 4.16 26.45
CA CYS A 274 21.98 2.75 26.83
C CYS A 274 21.02 1.95 25.95
N GLU A 275 19.90 2.59 25.54
CA GLU A 275 18.88 1.98 24.69
C GLU A 275 18.21 3.07 23.85
N ILE A 276 17.99 2.80 22.57
CA ILE A 276 17.11 3.58 21.72
C ILE A 276 16.19 2.64 20.96
N GLY A 277 14.89 2.90 20.99
CA GLY A 277 13.89 2.03 20.38
C GLY A 277 12.60 2.79 20.08
N ILE A 278 11.65 2.08 19.50
CA ILE A 278 10.33 2.59 19.19
C ILE A 278 9.35 2.02 20.23
N ALA A 279 8.54 2.89 20.82
CA ALA A 279 7.44 2.52 21.71
C ALA A 279 6.10 2.97 21.12
N GLY A 280 4.99 2.45 21.66
CA GLY A 280 3.62 2.69 21.18
C GLY A 280 2.97 1.44 20.62
N MET A 281 1.70 1.54 20.20
CA MET A 281 0.98 0.43 19.58
C MET A 281 1.56 0.13 18.20
N ASN A 282 1.62 -1.16 17.83
CA ASN A 282 2.01 -1.55 16.49
C ASN A 282 0.91 -1.12 15.48
N PRO A 283 1.27 -0.35 14.43
CA PRO A 283 0.31 0.11 13.42
C PRO A 283 -0.45 -1.01 12.72
N GLN A 284 0.20 -2.15 12.48
CA GLN A 284 -0.43 -3.33 11.90
C GLN A 284 -1.57 -3.85 12.80
N THR A 285 -1.34 -3.91 14.12
CA THR A 285 -2.35 -4.31 15.12
C THR A 285 -3.49 -3.29 15.18
N PHE A 286 -3.17 -2.00 15.19
CA PHE A 286 -4.16 -0.92 15.17
C PHE A 286 -5.09 -1.00 13.95
N LEU A 287 -4.51 -1.11 12.76
CA LEU A 287 -5.28 -1.21 11.52
C LEU A 287 -6.10 -2.51 11.44
N SER A 288 -5.55 -3.63 11.92
CA SER A 288 -6.26 -4.91 11.98
C SER A 288 -7.47 -4.83 12.90
N ALA A 289 -7.37 -4.12 14.03
CA ALA A 289 -8.49 -3.87 14.93
C ALA A 289 -9.59 -3.03 14.25
N LEU A 290 -9.21 -1.95 13.56
CA LEU A 290 -10.16 -1.12 12.80
C LEU A 290 -10.83 -1.91 11.66
N ALA A 291 -10.12 -2.86 11.07
CA ALA A 291 -10.64 -3.74 10.02
C ALA A 291 -11.49 -4.91 10.54
N GLY A 292 -11.87 -4.91 11.82
CA GLY A 292 -12.73 -5.95 12.42
C GLY A 292 -12.00 -7.25 12.76
N GLY A 293 -10.65 -7.23 12.83
CA GLY A 293 -9.86 -8.35 13.34
C GLY A 293 -10.06 -8.50 14.86
N GLU A 294 -10.14 -9.74 15.34
CA GLU A 294 -10.13 -10.01 16.77
C GLU A 294 -8.83 -9.46 17.39
N THR A 295 -8.93 -8.44 18.21
CA THR A 295 -7.84 -8.01 19.08
C THR A 295 -7.70 -9.06 20.18
N LYS A 296 -6.73 -9.94 20.05
CA LYS A 296 -6.18 -10.62 21.22
C LYS A 296 -5.67 -9.51 22.13
N ASN A 297 -6.39 -9.31 23.23
CA ASN A 297 -6.18 -8.41 24.37
C ASN A 297 -5.05 -7.37 24.21
N VAL A 298 -5.46 -6.12 24.01
CA VAL A 298 -4.60 -4.92 23.98
C VAL A 298 -3.96 -4.63 25.37
N SER A 299 -4.30 -5.39 26.40
CA SER A 299 -3.84 -5.19 27.79
C SER A 299 -2.42 -5.69 28.10
N ASP A 300 -1.76 -6.46 27.18
CA ASP A 300 -0.48 -7.09 27.50
C ASP A 300 0.77 -6.31 27.06
N TYR A 301 0.62 -5.15 26.42
CA TYR A 301 1.76 -4.34 25.95
C TYR A 301 2.00 -3.05 26.72
N SER A 302 1.38 -2.89 27.90
CA SER A 302 1.56 -1.72 28.78
C SER A 302 2.47 -1.99 29.99
N LYS A 303 3.44 -2.90 29.86
CA LYS A 303 4.47 -3.08 30.88
C LYS A 303 5.84 -2.76 30.33
#